data_9388d791bf7d93faf4be0928dd4eb8d0
#
_entry.id   9388d791bf7d93faf4be0928dd4eb8d0
#
_cell.length_a   1.000
_cell.length_b   1.000
_cell.length_c   1.000
_cell.angle_alpha   90.00
_cell.angle_beta   90.00
_cell.angle_gamma   90.00
#
_symmetry.space_group_name_H-M   'P 1'
#
loop_
_entity.id
_entity.type
_entity.pdbx_description
1 polymer ?
#
loop_
_entity_poly.entity_id
_entity_poly.type
_entity_poly.pdbx_seq_one_letter_code
_entity_poly.pdbx_strand_id
1 'polypeptide(L)'
;YLDCIKDFPLGYYAHRSSEKLLTANLLPKENIPLAKGTPLSEKETLQWIQKQQKRPGSFSNTTFLNVQKLLDYGFVENALELFQTDYAKNSKRLDFLYAYGNLFLEANEVAQAYRLARAFQNRIDRKVLADAPVSVLRFLYPLPYKERVFEKAGSAIDPYFVYSVMRQESIFDFQITSPVGARGLLQIMPATGKTLAELEGIQNFEPDNLYNAYLNIRLGIRYLIDLKQEYNNDYMYVLGNYNAGPKPAKRWQKAGEGLSWDLRAEDISYWETRDYVKRVMGNYWIYQEIWKGSL
;
A
#
# COMPACT_ATOMS: atom_id res chain seq x y z
N TYR A 1 -23.69 8.36 4.96
CA TYR A 1 -22.66 8.32 3.91
C TYR A 1 -21.68 9.49 3.99
N LEU A 2 -22.17 10.73 4.03
CA LEU A 2 -21.31 11.94 4.08
C LEU A 2 -20.40 11.97 5.30
N ASP A 3 -20.90 11.62 6.49
CA ASP A 3 -20.08 11.55 7.70
C ASP A 3 -18.97 10.49 7.58
N CYS A 4 -19.28 9.35 6.98
CA CYS A 4 -18.30 8.29 6.74
C CYS A 4 -17.17 8.77 5.82
N ILE A 5 -17.50 9.49 4.74
CA ILE A 5 -16.51 10.07 3.82
C ILE A 5 -15.66 11.12 4.54
N LYS A 6 -16.27 11.98 5.33
CA LYS A 6 -15.61 13.06 6.07
C LYS A 6 -14.69 12.55 7.18
N ASP A 7 -15.14 11.55 7.93
CA ASP A 7 -14.42 11.07 9.11
C ASP A 7 -13.32 10.05 8.77
N PHE A 8 -13.46 9.33 7.64
CA PHE A 8 -12.54 8.27 7.20
C PHE A 8 -12.23 8.34 5.70
N PRO A 9 -11.72 9.48 5.17
CA PRO A 9 -11.63 9.76 3.73
C PRO A 9 -10.81 8.74 2.93
N LEU A 10 -9.87 8.06 3.56
CA LEU A 10 -9.03 7.02 2.94
C LEU A 10 -9.49 5.59 3.28
N GLY A 11 -10.75 5.42 3.69
CA GLY A 11 -11.28 4.13 4.12
C GLY A 11 -12.12 3.43 3.05
N TYR A 12 -12.21 2.10 3.16
CA TYR A 12 -13.12 1.27 2.37
C TYR A 12 -14.55 1.83 2.33
N TYR A 13 -15.09 2.14 3.51
CA TYR A 13 -16.47 2.64 3.61
C TYR A 13 -16.68 4.04 3.04
N ALA A 14 -15.65 4.90 3.06
CA ALA A 14 -15.72 6.20 2.41
C ALA A 14 -15.87 6.04 0.89
N HIS A 15 -15.05 5.17 0.28
CA HIS A 15 -15.16 4.89 -1.15
C HIS A 15 -16.54 4.30 -1.52
N ARG A 16 -17.02 3.29 -0.77
CA ARG A 16 -18.35 2.70 -1.02
C ARG A 16 -19.48 3.71 -0.81
N SER A 17 -19.36 4.58 0.19
CA SER A 17 -20.31 5.69 0.43
C SER A 17 -20.33 6.67 -0.75
N SER A 18 -19.15 7.04 -1.26
CA SER A 18 -19.02 7.92 -2.42
C SER A 18 -19.68 7.32 -3.67
N GLU A 19 -19.42 6.05 -3.94
CA GLU A 19 -20.01 5.32 -5.07
C GLU A 19 -21.56 5.24 -4.96
N LYS A 20 -22.09 5.00 -3.76
CA LYS A 20 -23.55 4.99 -3.52
C LYS A 20 -24.18 6.36 -3.78
N LEU A 21 -23.55 7.44 -3.31
CA LEU A 21 -24.04 8.80 -3.53
C LEU A 21 -24.00 9.20 -5.01
N LEU A 22 -22.93 8.81 -5.74
CA LEU A 22 -22.82 9.02 -7.18
C LEU A 22 -23.92 8.26 -7.95
N THR A 23 -24.07 6.97 -7.65
CA THR A 23 -25.06 6.11 -8.33
C THR A 23 -26.50 6.58 -8.08
N ALA A 24 -26.76 7.14 -6.91
CA ALA A 24 -28.06 7.71 -6.57
C ALA A 24 -28.28 9.14 -7.09
N ASN A 25 -27.31 9.74 -7.78
CA ASN A 25 -27.29 11.14 -8.22
C ASN A 25 -27.54 12.16 -7.07
N LEU A 26 -27.14 11.80 -5.85
CA LEU A 26 -27.32 12.65 -4.68
C LEU A 26 -26.21 13.69 -4.52
N LEU A 27 -25.06 13.46 -5.14
CA LEU A 27 -23.93 14.41 -5.17
C LEU A 27 -23.24 14.37 -6.53
N PRO A 28 -22.85 15.54 -7.09
CA PRO A 28 -21.97 15.60 -8.25
C PRO A 28 -20.57 15.03 -7.90
N LYS A 29 -19.92 14.44 -8.91
CA LYS A 29 -18.61 13.77 -8.72
C LYS A 29 -17.54 14.70 -8.16
N GLU A 30 -17.57 15.97 -8.54
CA GLU A 30 -16.66 17.03 -8.08
C GLU A 30 -16.83 17.37 -6.59
N ASN A 31 -17.98 17.09 -6.00
CA ASN A 31 -18.30 17.40 -4.61
C ASN A 31 -18.08 16.21 -3.65
N ILE A 32 -17.63 15.07 -4.17
CA ILE A 32 -17.25 13.94 -3.32
C ILE A 32 -15.78 14.12 -2.93
N PRO A 33 -15.47 14.26 -1.64
CA PRO A 33 -14.09 14.32 -1.16
C PRO A 33 -13.45 12.92 -1.27
N LEU A 34 -13.01 12.61 -2.48
CA LEU A 34 -12.11 11.51 -2.72
C LEU A 34 -10.69 12.03 -2.48
N ALA A 35 -9.79 11.15 -2.09
CA ALA A 35 -8.39 11.49 -1.83
C ALA A 35 -7.62 11.79 -3.15
N LYS A 36 -8.12 12.74 -3.94
CA LYS A 36 -7.50 13.12 -5.22
C LYS A 36 -6.14 13.78 -5.04
N GLY A 37 -5.92 14.34 -3.85
CA GLY A 37 -4.78 15.18 -3.56
C GLY A 37 -4.78 16.48 -4.35
N THR A 38 -4.30 17.54 -3.75
CA THR A 38 -4.11 18.82 -4.43
C THR A 38 -2.70 18.86 -5.00
N PRO A 39 -2.51 19.15 -6.31
CA PRO A 39 -1.19 19.38 -6.86
C PRO A 39 -0.60 20.64 -6.24
N LEU A 40 0.43 20.49 -5.43
CA LEU A 40 1.17 21.58 -4.81
C LEU A 40 2.66 21.42 -5.13
N SER A 41 3.38 22.55 -5.17
CA SER A 41 4.83 22.57 -5.21
C SER A 41 5.41 21.93 -3.92
N GLU A 42 6.68 21.55 -3.94
CA GLU A 42 7.36 21.02 -2.76
C GLU A 42 7.30 22.00 -1.58
N LYS A 43 7.53 23.28 -1.83
CA LYS A 43 7.46 24.34 -0.82
C LYS A 43 6.06 24.43 -0.19
N GLU A 44 5.02 24.41 -1.00
CA GLU A 44 3.63 24.46 -0.53
C GLU A 44 3.26 23.19 0.23
N THR A 45 3.75 22.02 -0.22
CA THR A 45 3.59 20.75 0.47
C THR A 45 4.21 20.82 1.88
N LEU A 46 5.44 21.31 2.00
CA LEU A 46 6.08 21.47 3.30
C LEU A 46 5.34 22.48 4.19
N GLN A 47 4.84 23.58 3.63
CA GLN A 47 4.01 24.53 4.38
C GLN A 47 2.71 23.90 4.86
N TRP A 48 2.06 23.07 4.02
CA TRP A 48 0.87 22.32 4.43
C TRP A 48 1.19 21.37 5.58
N ILE A 49 2.28 20.60 5.50
CA ILE A 49 2.74 19.69 6.57
C ILE A 49 3.02 20.47 7.87
N GLN A 50 3.69 21.62 7.77
CA GLN A 50 4.02 22.45 8.93
C GLN A 50 2.75 22.98 9.65
N LYS A 51 1.68 23.28 8.91
CA LYS A 51 0.39 23.66 9.52
C LYS A 51 -0.25 22.51 10.32
N GLN A 52 0.03 21.24 9.95
CA GLN A 52 -0.53 20.08 10.64
C GLN A 52 0.28 19.67 11.87
N GLN A 53 1.51 20.14 12.04
CA GLN A 53 2.30 19.74 13.19
C GLN A 53 2.08 20.65 14.40
N LYS A 54 2.09 20.01 15.59
CA LYS A 54 1.87 20.70 16.88
C LYS A 54 3.11 21.41 17.40
N ARG A 55 4.27 21.27 16.76
CA ARG A 55 5.56 21.84 17.19
C ARG A 55 6.09 22.79 16.13
N PRO A 56 6.35 24.06 16.44
CA PRO A 56 6.97 25.01 15.52
C PRO A 56 8.44 24.68 15.27
N GLY A 57 9.03 25.32 14.27
CA GLY A 57 10.44 25.20 13.88
C GLY A 57 10.69 24.14 12.81
N SER A 58 11.94 24.00 12.38
CA SER A 58 12.44 23.00 11.45
C SER A 58 13.45 22.08 12.13
N PHE A 59 13.69 20.87 11.59
CA PHE A 59 14.79 20.03 12.00
C PHE A 59 16.11 20.50 11.35
N SER A 60 17.27 20.04 11.86
CA SER A 60 18.58 20.43 11.35
C SER A 60 18.84 19.88 9.95
N ASN A 61 19.17 20.76 9.00
CA ASN A 61 19.52 20.35 7.64
C ASN A 61 20.88 19.66 7.54
N THR A 62 21.80 19.89 8.48
CA THR A 62 23.17 19.37 8.37
C THR A 62 23.20 17.84 8.44
N THR A 63 22.50 17.24 9.40
CA THR A 63 22.45 15.79 9.53
C THR A 63 21.72 15.17 8.32
N PHE A 64 20.62 15.77 7.87
CA PHE A 64 19.87 15.32 6.70
C PHE A 64 20.76 15.26 5.45
N LEU A 65 21.51 16.33 5.14
CA LEU A 65 22.41 16.37 3.99
C LEU A 65 23.55 15.34 4.09
N ASN A 66 24.04 15.05 5.31
CA ASN A 66 25.05 14.02 5.49
C ASN A 66 24.47 12.61 5.29
N VAL A 67 23.26 12.34 5.77
CA VAL A 67 22.56 11.08 5.51
C VAL A 67 22.32 10.91 4.01
N GLN A 68 21.88 11.96 3.31
CA GLN A 68 21.71 11.95 1.86
C GLN A 68 23.01 11.58 1.14
N LYS A 69 24.12 12.26 1.45
CA LYS A 69 25.43 11.94 0.85
C LYS A 69 25.85 10.48 1.07
N LEU A 70 25.65 9.97 2.28
CA LEU A 70 25.98 8.57 2.58
C LEU A 70 25.16 7.60 1.74
N LEU A 71 23.87 7.87 1.55
CA LEU A 71 23.00 7.08 0.68
C LEU A 71 23.42 7.19 -0.80
N ASP A 72 23.74 8.40 -1.29
CA ASP A 72 24.21 8.63 -2.66
C ASP A 72 25.51 7.86 -2.99
N TYR A 73 26.37 7.64 -1.99
CA TYR A 73 27.59 6.84 -2.10
C TYR A 73 27.40 5.35 -1.77
N GLY A 74 26.19 4.91 -1.45
CA GLY A 74 25.89 3.52 -1.13
C GLY A 74 26.28 3.08 0.30
N PHE A 75 26.63 4.00 1.19
CA PHE A 75 26.96 3.72 2.59
C PHE A 75 25.69 3.66 3.45
N VAL A 76 24.82 2.69 3.15
CA VAL A 76 23.47 2.57 3.73
C VAL A 76 23.52 2.39 5.25
N GLU A 77 24.38 1.50 5.75
CA GLU A 77 24.49 1.23 7.20
C GLU A 77 24.90 2.50 7.97
N ASN A 78 25.88 3.24 7.47
CA ASN A 78 26.33 4.50 8.08
C ASN A 78 25.23 5.58 8.00
N ALA A 79 24.50 5.63 6.90
CA ALA A 79 23.37 6.54 6.74
C ALA A 79 22.25 6.24 7.76
N LEU A 80 21.93 4.96 7.98
CA LEU A 80 20.93 4.52 8.96
C LEU A 80 21.38 4.81 10.39
N GLU A 81 22.66 4.60 10.73
CA GLU A 81 23.22 4.93 12.05
C GLU A 81 23.10 6.43 12.33
N LEU A 82 23.54 7.27 11.38
CA LEU A 82 23.46 8.72 11.51
C LEU A 82 22.00 9.20 11.61
N PHE A 83 21.09 8.63 10.78
CA PHE A 83 19.67 8.89 10.84
C PHE A 83 19.07 8.57 12.22
N GLN A 84 19.44 7.45 12.86
CA GLN A 84 18.92 7.07 14.17
C GLN A 84 19.19 8.14 15.23
N THR A 85 20.36 8.80 15.19
CA THR A 85 20.70 9.89 16.12
C THR A 85 19.78 11.11 15.96
N ASP A 86 19.38 11.41 14.73
CA ASP A 86 18.47 12.52 14.41
C ASP A 86 17.00 12.13 14.68
N TYR A 87 16.62 10.88 14.36
CA TYR A 87 15.29 10.33 14.61
C TYR A 87 14.94 10.36 16.11
N ALA A 88 15.88 10.05 16.99
CA ALA A 88 15.66 10.10 18.44
C ALA A 88 15.16 11.48 18.93
N LYS A 89 15.59 12.55 18.27
CA LYS A 89 15.23 13.94 18.61
C LYS A 89 13.96 14.42 17.88
N ASN A 90 13.76 13.96 16.64
CA ASN A 90 12.81 14.54 15.70
C ASN A 90 11.65 13.60 15.30
N SER A 91 11.58 12.36 15.83
CA SER A 91 10.60 11.33 15.46
C SER A 91 9.12 11.75 15.56
N LYS A 92 8.82 12.82 16.29
CA LYS A 92 7.44 13.35 16.45
C LYS A 92 7.09 14.45 15.45
N ARG A 93 8.01 14.85 14.57
CA ARG A 93 7.85 15.95 13.61
C ARG A 93 7.38 15.39 12.26
N LEU A 94 6.31 15.96 11.72
CA LEU A 94 5.75 15.53 10.42
C LEU A 94 6.69 15.89 9.25
N ASP A 95 7.28 17.09 9.27
CA ASP A 95 8.24 17.54 8.25
C ASP A 95 9.49 16.64 8.19
N PHE A 96 10.02 16.23 9.35
CA PHE A 96 11.11 15.27 9.45
C PHE A 96 10.75 13.91 8.87
N LEU A 97 9.60 13.35 9.28
CA LEU A 97 9.15 12.04 8.82
C LEU A 97 8.92 12.03 7.31
N TYR A 98 8.37 13.11 6.75
CA TYR A 98 8.15 13.26 5.33
C TYR A 98 9.47 13.38 4.55
N ALA A 99 10.38 14.26 4.97
CA ALA A 99 11.66 14.49 4.29
C ALA A 99 12.52 13.21 4.27
N TYR A 100 12.77 12.62 5.43
CA TYR A 100 13.56 11.37 5.50
C TYR A 100 12.88 10.18 4.84
N GLY A 101 11.55 10.10 4.91
CA GLY A 101 10.83 9.05 4.23
C GLY A 101 10.96 9.10 2.72
N ASN A 102 10.89 10.30 2.10
CA ASN A 102 11.15 10.44 0.67
C ASN A 102 12.62 10.18 0.33
N LEU A 103 13.56 10.65 1.15
CA LEU A 103 14.99 10.37 0.96
C LEU A 103 15.28 8.85 0.93
N PHE A 104 14.69 8.10 1.85
CA PHE A 104 14.85 6.64 1.85
C PHE A 104 14.12 5.95 0.69
N LEU A 105 12.99 6.50 0.20
CA LEU A 105 12.34 6.00 -1.02
C LEU A 105 13.22 6.17 -2.24
N GLU A 106 13.84 7.34 -2.40
CA GLU A 106 14.78 7.64 -3.50
C GLU A 106 16.02 6.72 -3.46
N ALA A 107 16.51 6.42 -2.24
CA ALA A 107 17.60 5.48 -2.03
C ALA A 107 17.19 3.99 -2.14
N ASN A 108 15.93 3.69 -2.49
CA ASN A 108 15.38 2.34 -2.54
C ASN A 108 15.37 1.59 -1.18
N GLU A 109 15.49 2.32 -0.06
CA GLU A 109 15.36 1.80 1.31
C GLU A 109 13.88 1.77 1.73
N VAL A 110 13.10 0.96 1.01
CA VAL A 110 11.62 0.97 1.01
C VAL A 110 11.04 0.68 2.38
N ALA A 111 11.58 -0.31 3.09
CA ALA A 111 11.08 -0.70 4.42
C ALA A 111 11.25 0.45 5.44
N GLN A 112 12.39 1.14 5.41
CA GLN A 112 12.63 2.30 6.28
C GLN A 112 11.72 3.48 5.92
N ALA A 113 11.60 3.79 4.64
CA ALA A 113 10.71 4.82 4.14
C ALA A 113 9.26 4.60 4.59
N TYR A 114 8.77 3.38 4.45
CA TYR A 114 7.40 3.06 4.85
C TYR A 114 7.18 3.12 6.37
N ARG A 115 8.18 2.74 7.18
CA ARG A 115 8.10 2.95 8.65
C ARG A 115 7.88 4.41 8.99
N LEU A 116 8.56 5.34 8.28
CA LEU A 116 8.39 6.77 8.45
C LEU A 116 7.03 7.25 7.95
N ALA A 117 6.55 6.75 6.81
CA ALA A 117 5.21 7.03 6.30
C ALA A 117 4.11 6.60 7.29
N ARG A 118 4.22 5.41 7.89
CA ARG A 118 3.31 4.97 8.96
C ARG A 118 3.40 5.86 10.20
N ALA A 119 4.61 6.22 10.60
CA ALA A 119 4.80 7.11 11.73
C ALA A 119 4.19 8.49 11.47
N PHE A 120 4.27 9.01 10.24
CA PHE A 120 3.58 10.22 9.80
C PHE A 120 2.06 10.05 9.87
N GLN A 121 1.52 8.99 9.25
CA GLN A 121 0.08 8.71 9.19
C GLN A 121 -0.55 8.56 10.59
N ASN A 122 0.18 8.00 11.55
CA ASN A 122 -0.29 7.83 12.92
C ASN A 122 -0.29 9.14 13.73
N ARG A 123 0.36 10.22 13.25
CA ARG A 123 0.49 11.50 13.94
C ARG A 123 -0.36 12.61 13.33
N ILE A 124 -0.78 12.44 12.10
CA ILE A 124 -1.65 13.40 11.41
C ILE A 124 -3.11 13.05 11.69
N ASP A 125 -3.96 14.06 11.78
CA ASP A 125 -5.40 13.84 11.82
C ASP A 125 -5.86 13.25 10.47
N ARG A 126 -6.54 12.11 10.50
CA ARG A 126 -7.01 11.42 9.30
C ARG A 126 -7.98 12.27 8.47
N LYS A 127 -8.75 13.15 9.11
CA LYS A 127 -9.73 14.01 8.45
C LYS A 127 -9.07 14.98 7.47
N VAL A 128 -7.86 15.47 7.79
CA VAL A 128 -7.16 16.41 6.90
C VAL A 128 -6.52 15.72 5.68
N LEU A 129 -6.48 14.39 5.65
CA LEU A 129 -5.91 13.65 4.51
C LEU A 129 -6.80 13.70 3.26
N ALA A 130 -8.09 14.05 3.40
CA ALA A 130 -8.97 14.30 2.25
C ALA A 130 -8.46 15.45 1.36
N ASP A 131 -7.91 16.49 2.01
CA ASP A 131 -7.39 17.71 1.37
C ASP A 131 -5.85 17.74 1.32
N ALA A 132 -5.21 16.58 1.54
CA ALA A 132 -3.75 16.50 1.54
C ALA A 132 -3.18 16.72 0.13
N PRO A 133 -1.99 17.34 0.03
CA PRO A 133 -1.25 17.39 -1.23
C PRO A 133 -1.04 15.99 -1.81
N VAL A 134 -1.10 15.85 -3.14
CA VAL A 134 -0.88 14.57 -3.81
C VAL A 134 0.49 13.96 -3.47
N SER A 135 1.51 14.80 -3.26
CA SER A 135 2.84 14.40 -2.81
C SER A 135 2.83 13.71 -1.44
N VAL A 136 2.01 14.20 -0.51
CA VAL A 136 1.82 13.55 0.80
C VAL A 136 1.10 12.20 0.65
N LEU A 137 0.08 12.13 -0.19
CA LEU A 137 -0.63 10.87 -0.43
C LEU A 137 0.28 9.85 -1.12
N ARG A 138 1.10 10.27 -2.11
CA ARG A 138 2.09 9.41 -2.77
C ARG A 138 3.19 8.93 -1.83
N PHE A 139 3.61 9.75 -0.90
CA PHE A 139 4.50 9.34 0.18
C PHE A 139 3.86 8.25 1.07
N LEU A 140 2.58 8.37 1.39
CA LEU A 140 1.84 7.35 2.16
C LEU A 140 1.52 6.09 1.37
N TYR A 141 1.43 6.20 0.03
CA TYR A 141 1.10 5.10 -0.90
C TYR A 141 2.14 5.03 -2.03
N PRO A 142 3.40 4.69 -1.72
CA PRO A 142 4.49 4.67 -2.70
C PRO A 142 4.35 3.50 -3.69
N LEU A 143 5.08 3.59 -4.80
CA LEU A 143 5.20 2.55 -5.82
C LEU A 143 6.64 1.97 -5.86
N PRO A 144 7.10 1.24 -4.83
CA PRO A 144 8.43 0.62 -4.89
C PRO A 144 8.48 -0.45 -5.96
N TYR A 145 9.68 -0.73 -6.50
CA TYR A 145 9.89 -1.71 -7.57
C TYR A 145 9.01 -1.47 -8.81
N LYS A 146 8.73 -0.19 -9.14
CA LYS A 146 7.72 0.22 -10.12
C LYS A 146 7.87 -0.51 -11.46
N GLU A 147 9.05 -0.45 -12.06
CA GLU A 147 9.32 -1.05 -13.37
C GLU A 147 8.99 -2.54 -13.35
N ARG A 148 9.38 -3.23 -12.28
CA ARG A 148 9.17 -4.68 -12.16
C ARG A 148 7.72 -5.05 -11.97
N VAL A 149 7.00 -4.31 -11.12
CA VAL A 149 5.57 -4.57 -10.88
C VAL A 149 4.77 -4.32 -12.16
N PHE A 150 5.01 -3.19 -12.84
CA PHE A 150 4.30 -2.84 -14.07
C PHE A 150 4.62 -3.80 -15.22
N GLU A 151 5.91 -4.19 -15.39
CA GLU A 151 6.34 -5.19 -16.38
C GLU A 151 5.61 -6.52 -16.18
N LYS A 152 5.58 -7.02 -14.93
CA LYS A 152 4.99 -8.34 -14.64
C LYS A 152 3.47 -8.34 -14.58
N ALA A 153 2.85 -7.24 -14.18
CA ALA A 153 1.40 -7.08 -14.23
C ALA A 153 0.88 -7.02 -15.68
N GLY A 154 1.59 -6.29 -16.54
CA GLY A 154 1.20 -6.09 -17.93
C GLY A 154 -0.25 -5.62 -18.07
N SER A 155 -0.99 -6.23 -18.98
CA SER A 155 -2.45 -6.04 -19.12
C SER A 155 -3.28 -7.09 -18.35
N ALA A 156 -2.63 -8.08 -17.74
CA ALA A 156 -3.33 -9.21 -17.12
C ALA A 156 -3.94 -8.86 -15.77
N ILE A 157 -3.30 -7.95 -15.01
CA ILE A 157 -3.80 -7.47 -13.72
C ILE A 157 -3.43 -6.01 -13.53
N ASP A 158 -4.31 -5.24 -12.86
CA ASP A 158 -4.01 -3.84 -12.55
C ASP A 158 -2.83 -3.77 -11.53
N PRO A 159 -1.71 -3.09 -11.87
CA PRO A 159 -0.56 -2.97 -10.98
C PRO A 159 -0.91 -2.31 -9.64
N TYR A 160 -1.89 -1.42 -9.59
CA TYR A 160 -2.35 -0.81 -8.34
C TYR A 160 -3.04 -1.80 -7.40
N PHE A 161 -3.68 -2.84 -7.97
CA PHE A 161 -4.18 -3.96 -7.17
C PHE A 161 -3.02 -4.76 -6.54
N VAL A 162 -1.95 -5.03 -7.31
CA VAL A 162 -0.75 -5.68 -6.78
C VAL A 162 -0.14 -4.89 -5.63
N TYR A 163 -0.01 -3.56 -5.78
CA TYR A 163 0.49 -2.69 -4.70
C TYR A 163 -0.39 -2.72 -3.46
N SER A 164 -1.71 -2.79 -3.63
CA SER A 164 -2.64 -2.85 -2.51
C SER A 164 -2.48 -4.14 -1.69
N VAL A 165 -2.24 -5.27 -2.36
CA VAL A 165 -1.92 -6.55 -1.73
C VAL A 165 -0.55 -6.47 -1.05
N MET A 166 0.50 -6.08 -1.77
CA MET A 166 1.87 -5.96 -1.24
C MET A 166 1.93 -5.06 0.02
N ARG A 167 1.20 -3.94 -0.01
CA ARG A 167 1.09 -3.04 1.14
C ARG A 167 0.46 -3.71 2.35
N GLN A 168 -0.57 -4.53 2.15
CA GLN A 168 -1.25 -5.22 3.24
C GLN A 168 -0.44 -6.40 3.77
N GLU A 169 0.26 -7.12 2.90
CA GLU A 169 1.00 -8.34 3.23
C GLU A 169 2.29 -8.07 4.00
N SER A 170 3.14 -7.20 3.48
CA SER A 170 4.50 -7.04 3.99
C SER A 170 4.85 -5.63 4.43
N ILE A 171 4.00 -4.64 4.12
CA ILE A 171 4.40 -3.25 4.31
C ILE A 171 5.67 -2.94 3.47
N PHE A 172 5.79 -3.60 2.31
CA PHE A 172 6.95 -3.54 1.41
C PHE A 172 8.28 -4.03 2.02
N ASP A 173 8.24 -4.80 3.10
CA ASP A 173 9.42 -5.43 3.69
C ASP A 173 9.63 -6.80 3.05
N PHE A 174 10.69 -6.93 2.23
CA PHE A 174 10.98 -8.17 1.51
C PHE A 174 11.56 -9.28 2.40
N GLN A 175 12.00 -8.95 3.62
CA GLN A 175 12.58 -9.90 4.57
C GLN A 175 11.58 -10.45 5.59
N ILE A 176 10.33 -9.98 5.56
CA ILE A 176 9.35 -10.37 6.56
C ILE A 176 8.89 -11.81 6.38
N THR A 177 8.71 -12.51 7.50
CA THR A 177 8.09 -13.83 7.59
C THR A 177 6.89 -13.76 8.51
N SER A 178 5.75 -14.28 8.05
CA SER A 178 4.56 -14.38 8.91
C SER A 178 4.71 -15.52 9.95
N PRO A 179 3.90 -15.51 11.02
CA PRO A 179 3.90 -16.60 12.01
C PRO A 179 3.62 -17.99 11.41
N VAL A 180 2.96 -18.07 10.26
CA VAL A 180 2.65 -19.30 9.53
C VAL A 180 3.64 -19.63 8.42
N GLY A 181 4.70 -18.83 8.27
CA GLY A 181 5.81 -19.09 7.34
C GLY A 181 5.66 -18.50 5.94
N ALA A 182 4.67 -17.64 5.69
CA ALA A 182 4.60 -16.88 4.45
C ALA A 182 5.75 -15.86 4.38
N ARG A 183 6.33 -15.60 3.18
CA ARG A 183 7.60 -14.88 3.03
C ARG A 183 7.56 -13.78 1.99
N GLY A 184 8.27 -12.71 2.28
CA GLY A 184 8.59 -11.63 1.36
C GLY A 184 7.45 -10.67 1.06
N LEU A 185 7.60 -9.87 0.01
CA LEU A 185 6.73 -8.74 -0.33
C LEU A 185 5.24 -9.10 -0.46
N LEU A 186 4.94 -10.23 -1.08
CA LEU A 186 3.58 -10.72 -1.32
C LEU A 186 3.23 -11.92 -0.42
N GLN A 187 4.00 -12.15 0.64
CA GLN A 187 3.75 -13.17 1.66
C GLN A 187 3.36 -14.54 1.08
N ILE A 188 4.21 -15.06 0.21
CA ILE A 188 3.97 -16.33 -0.47
C ILE A 188 4.33 -17.48 0.47
N MET A 189 3.43 -18.45 0.62
CA MET A 189 3.74 -19.69 1.32
C MET A 189 4.78 -20.53 0.57
N PRO A 190 5.77 -21.15 1.22
CA PRO A 190 6.81 -21.93 0.55
C PRO A 190 6.28 -23.00 -0.42
N ALA A 191 5.21 -23.71 -0.03
CA ALA A 191 4.59 -24.71 -0.92
C ALA A 191 3.98 -24.07 -2.19
N THR A 192 3.29 -22.94 -2.03
CA THR A 192 2.76 -22.17 -3.17
C THR A 192 3.90 -21.64 -4.05
N GLY A 193 4.95 -21.11 -3.44
CA GLY A 193 6.13 -20.61 -4.14
C GLY A 193 6.80 -21.70 -4.99
N LYS A 194 6.91 -22.92 -4.47
CA LYS A 194 7.45 -24.08 -5.20
C LYS A 194 6.62 -24.39 -6.45
N THR A 195 5.31 -24.52 -6.28
CA THR A 195 4.40 -24.79 -7.41
C THR A 195 4.48 -23.69 -8.47
N LEU A 196 4.48 -22.41 -8.07
CA LEU A 196 4.59 -21.29 -8.98
C LEU A 196 5.96 -21.26 -9.68
N ALA A 197 7.04 -21.57 -8.97
CA ALA A 197 8.39 -21.65 -9.55
C ALA A 197 8.48 -22.76 -10.61
N GLU A 198 7.90 -23.92 -10.38
CA GLU A 198 7.80 -25.00 -11.36
C GLU A 198 7.03 -24.57 -12.61
N LEU A 199 5.89 -23.91 -12.44
CA LEU A 199 5.07 -23.37 -13.56
C LEU A 199 5.81 -22.28 -14.35
N GLU A 200 6.67 -21.52 -13.71
CA GLU A 200 7.51 -20.47 -14.30
C GLU A 200 8.85 -20.98 -14.84
N GLY A 201 9.10 -22.29 -14.79
CA GLY A 201 10.35 -22.92 -15.26
C GLY A 201 11.59 -22.57 -14.43
N ILE A 202 11.41 -22.15 -13.18
CA ILE A 202 12.51 -21.78 -12.27
C ILE A 202 13.09 -23.05 -11.68
N GLN A 203 14.38 -23.29 -11.96
CA GLN A 203 15.11 -24.44 -11.45
C GLN A 203 15.63 -24.18 -10.02
N ASN A 204 15.78 -25.25 -9.23
CA ASN A 204 16.40 -25.21 -7.90
C ASN A 204 15.75 -24.18 -6.95
N PHE A 205 14.43 -24.08 -6.97
CA PHE A 205 13.71 -23.19 -6.05
C PHE A 205 13.84 -23.69 -4.61
N GLU A 206 14.32 -22.80 -3.75
CA GLU A 206 14.35 -22.98 -2.30
C GLU A 206 13.43 -21.97 -1.61
N PRO A 207 12.82 -22.31 -0.46
CA PRO A 207 11.93 -21.40 0.26
C PRO A 207 12.52 -20.01 0.54
N ASP A 208 13.83 -19.92 0.80
CA ASP A 208 14.51 -18.65 1.08
C ASP A 208 14.64 -17.75 -0.16
N ASN A 209 14.46 -18.29 -1.36
CA ASN A 209 14.39 -17.48 -2.57
C ASN A 209 13.21 -16.50 -2.56
N LEU A 210 12.19 -16.73 -1.74
CA LEU A 210 11.05 -15.82 -1.54
C LEU A 210 11.43 -14.50 -0.85
N TYR A 211 12.60 -14.40 -0.25
CA TYR A 211 13.15 -13.12 0.24
C TYR A 211 13.80 -12.28 -0.87
N ASN A 212 14.01 -12.85 -2.06
CA ASN A 212 14.40 -12.04 -3.21
C ASN A 212 13.17 -11.26 -3.71
N ALA A 213 13.23 -9.92 -3.61
CA ALA A 213 12.13 -9.05 -3.94
C ALA A 213 11.62 -9.25 -5.38
N TYR A 214 12.53 -9.38 -6.35
CA TYR A 214 12.17 -9.54 -7.77
C TYR A 214 11.50 -10.87 -8.06
N LEU A 215 11.99 -11.95 -7.44
CA LEU A 215 11.37 -13.28 -7.56
C LEU A 215 10.00 -13.31 -6.88
N ASN A 216 9.91 -12.74 -5.68
CA ASN A 216 8.66 -12.68 -4.93
C ASN A 216 7.57 -11.92 -5.69
N ILE A 217 7.92 -10.76 -6.28
CA ILE A 217 7.03 -9.99 -7.17
C ILE A 217 6.58 -10.83 -8.38
N ARG A 218 7.52 -11.52 -9.04
CA ARG A 218 7.20 -12.38 -10.20
C ARG A 218 6.20 -13.48 -9.83
N LEU A 219 6.49 -14.24 -8.79
CA LEU A 219 5.64 -15.36 -8.37
C LEU A 219 4.30 -14.88 -7.80
N GLY A 220 4.31 -13.82 -6.99
CA GLY A 220 3.09 -13.28 -6.39
C GLY A 220 2.13 -12.68 -7.42
N ILE A 221 2.64 -11.96 -8.42
CA ILE A 221 1.81 -11.43 -9.51
C ILE A 221 1.23 -12.59 -10.33
N ARG A 222 2.04 -13.62 -10.64
CA ARG A 222 1.53 -14.81 -11.31
C ARG A 222 0.39 -15.45 -10.53
N TYR A 223 0.55 -15.63 -9.23
CA TYR A 223 -0.50 -16.17 -8.38
C TYR A 223 -1.77 -15.32 -8.38
N LEU A 224 -1.65 -13.99 -8.27
CA LEU A 224 -2.79 -13.10 -8.35
C LEU A 224 -3.51 -13.14 -9.71
N ILE A 225 -2.77 -13.31 -10.82
CA ILE A 225 -3.35 -13.49 -12.16
C ILE A 225 -4.12 -14.80 -12.25
N ASP A 226 -3.54 -15.91 -11.77
CA ASP A 226 -4.20 -17.22 -11.77
C ASP A 226 -5.50 -17.19 -10.95
N LEU A 227 -5.47 -16.58 -9.75
CA LEU A 227 -6.67 -16.38 -8.95
C LEU A 227 -7.70 -15.47 -9.61
N LYS A 228 -7.26 -14.40 -10.26
CA LYS A 228 -8.16 -13.49 -10.98
C LYS A 228 -8.92 -14.23 -12.11
N GLN A 229 -8.26 -15.14 -12.81
CA GLN A 229 -8.90 -15.99 -13.81
C GLN A 229 -9.86 -16.99 -13.16
N GLU A 230 -9.44 -17.66 -12.07
CA GLU A 230 -10.27 -18.64 -11.33
C GLU A 230 -11.58 -18.03 -10.81
N TYR A 231 -11.55 -16.76 -10.37
CA TYR A 231 -12.72 -16.07 -9.81
C TYR A 231 -13.38 -15.07 -10.78
N ASN A 232 -13.19 -15.22 -12.09
CA ASN A 232 -13.84 -14.40 -13.13
C ASN A 232 -13.67 -12.89 -12.89
N ASN A 233 -12.48 -12.44 -12.52
CA ASN A 233 -12.12 -11.05 -12.20
C ASN A 233 -12.80 -10.48 -10.93
N ASP A 234 -13.42 -11.29 -10.10
CA ASP A 234 -14.00 -10.82 -8.83
C ASP A 234 -12.89 -10.72 -7.74
N TYR A 235 -12.35 -9.54 -7.58
CA TYR A 235 -11.28 -9.27 -6.63
C TYR A 235 -11.62 -9.61 -5.17
N MET A 236 -12.90 -9.61 -4.80
CA MET A 236 -13.30 -10.02 -3.44
C MET A 236 -12.93 -11.47 -3.17
N TYR A 237 -13.26 -12.38 -4.12
CA TYR A 237 -12.96 -13.80 -3.95
C TYR A 237 -11.50 -14.13 -4.24
N VAL A 238 -10.84 -13.36 -5.12
CA VAL A 238 -9.36 -13.39 -5.27
C VAL A 238 -8.69 -13.16 -3.93
N LEU A 239 -9.05 -12.09 -3.24
CA LEU A 239 -8.50 -11.75 -1.92
C LEU A 239 -8.94 -12.74 -0.84
N GLY A 240 -10.17 -13.23 -0.91
CA GLY A 240 -10.68 -14.27 -0.02
C GLY A 240 -9.86 -15.57 -0.11
N ASN A 241 -9.51 -15.99 -1.36
CA ASN A 241 -8.62 -17.13 -1.57
C ASN A 241 -7.19 -16.84 -1.12
N TYR A 242 -6.67 -15.69 -1.50
CA TYR A 242 -5.29 -15.31 -1.16
C TYR A 242 -5.02 -15.39 0.35
N ASN A 243 -5.96 -14.87 1.15
CA ASN A 243 -5.83 -14.82 2.60
C ASN A 243 -6.27 -16.11 3.34
N ALA A 244 -7.39 -16.72 2.92
CA ALA A 244 -7.99 -17.85 3.63
C ALA A 244 -7.90 -19.20 2.88
N GLY A 245 -7.42 -19.17 1.63
CA GLY A 245 -7.30 -20.35 0.79
C GLY A 245 -8.59 -20.69 0.01
N PRO A 246 -8.50 -21.68 -0.92
CA PRO A 246 -9.56 -21.93 -1.92
C PRO A 246 -10.87 -22.45 -1.33
N LYS A 247 -10.83 -23.29 -0.30
CA LYS A 247 -12.06 -23.90 0.26
C LYS A 247 -13.03 -22.87 0.85
N PRO A 248 -12.61 -21.96 1.74
CA PRO A 248 -13.47 -20.88 2.22
C PRO A 248 -13.92 -19.94 1.11
N ALA A 249 -13.03 -19.53 0.21
CA ALA A 249 -13.35 -18.59 -0.86
C ALA A 249 -14.45 -19.12 -1.80
N LYS A 250 -14.37 -20.40 -2.22
CA LYS A 250 -15.43 -21.04 -3.04
C LYS A 250 -16.77 -21.13 -2.32
N ARG A 251 -16.75 -21.38 -1.01
CA ARG A 251 -17.97 -21.40 -0.20
C ARG A 251 -18.62 -20.01 -0.16
N TRP A 252 -17.84 -18.94 0.06
CA TRP A 252 -18.35 -17.56 0.05
C TRP A 252 -18.82 -17.14 -1.34
N GLN A 253 -18.11 -17.54 -2.41
CA GLN A 253 -18.54 -17.28 -3.77
C GLN A 253 -19.93 -17.85 -4.04
N LYS A 254 -20.15 -19.12 -3.66
CA LYS A 254 -21.46 -19.78 -3.83
C LYS A 254 -22.54 -19.13 -2.97
N ALA A 255 -22.26 -18.80 -1.72
CA ALA A 255 -23.21 -18.15 -0.83
C ALA A 255 -23.57 -16.72 -1.27
N GLY A 256 -22.63 -16.03 -1.92
CA GLY A 256 -22.80 -14.66 -2.40
C GLY A 256 -23.47 -14.52 -3.76
N GLU A 257 -23.88 -15.60 -4.42
CA GLU A 257 -24.56 -15.53 -5.71
C GLU A 257 -25.83 -14.65 -5.63
N GLY A 258 -25.94 -13.68 -6.55
CA GLY A 258 -27.06 -12.74 -6.59
C GLY A 258 -27.02 -11.60 -5.57
N LEU A 259 -26.09 -11.61 -4.62
CA LEU A 259 -25.93 -10.53 -3.65
C LEU A 259 -25.14 -9.35 -4.23
N SER A 260 -25.44 -8.13 -3.77
CA SER A 260 -24.64 -6.97 -4.07
C SER A 260 -23.21 -7.11 -3.50
N TRP A 261 -22.26 -6.37 -4.07
CA TRP A 261 -20.87 -6.41 -3.64
C TRP A 261 -20.72 -6.12 -2.12
N ASP A 262 -21.47 -5.14 -1.60
CA ASP A 262 -21.42 -4.78 -0.19
C ASP A 262 -21.90 -5.91 0.73
N LEU A 263 -23.01 -6.56 0.37
CA LEU A 263 -23.54 -7.69 1.14
C LEU A 263 -22.57 -8.87 1.12
N ARG A 264 -22.00 -9.18 -0.04
CA ARG A 264 -20.99 -10.24 -0.16
C ARG A 264 -19.77 -9.98 0.72
N ALA A 265 -19.28 -8.73 0.77
CA ALA A 265 -18.13 -8.36 1.59
C ALA A 265 -18.43 -8.53 3.09
N GLU A 266 -19.65 -8.21 3.53
CA GLU A 266 -20.08 -8.41 4.94
C GLU A 266 -20.32 -9.88 5.28
N ASP A 267 -20.70 -10.71 4.28
CA ASP A 267 -20.99 -12.14 4.45
C ASP A 267 -19.73 -13.04 4.56
N ILE A 268 -18.55 -12.50 4.33
CA ILE A 268 -17.29 -13.23 4.59
C ILE A 268 -17.24 -13.58 6.07
N SER A 269 -17.42 -14.89 6.38
CA SER A 269 -17.60 -15.36 7.76
C SER A 269 -16.33 -15.28 8.61
N TYR A 270 -15.13 -15.29 7.99
CA TYR A 270 -13.87 -15.13 8.72
C TYR A 270 -13.59 -13.63 8.92
N TRP A 271 -13.63 -13.19 10.17
CA TRP A 271 -13.43 -11.78 10.51
C TRP A 271 -12.12 -11.20 9.96
N GLU A 272 -11.02 -11.93 10.10
CA GLU A 272 -9.70 -11.54 9.59
C GLU A 272 -9.71 -11.35 8.08
N THR A 273 -10.28 -12.30 7.34
CA THR A 273 -10.35 -12.23 5.87
C THR A 273 -11.28 -11.13 5.41
N ARG A 274 -12.39 -10.91 6.09
CA ARG A 274 -13.32 -9.81 5.81
C ARG A 274 -12.63 -8.45 5.97
N ASP A 275 -11.88 -8.26 7.05
CA ASP A 275 -11.11 -7.04 7.28
C ASP A 275 -9.97 -6.89 6.27
N TYR A 276 -9.28 -7.99 5.94
CA TYR A 276 -8.26 -8.02 4.90
C TYR A 276 -8.80 -7.56 3.54
N VAL A 277 -9.89 -8.13 3.07
CA VAL A 277 -10.54 -7.75 1.79
C VAL A 277 -10.87 -6.26 1.78
N LYS A 278 -11.47 -5.74 2.85
CA LYS A 278 -11.83 -4.31 2.94
C LYS A 278 -10.60 -3.40 2.94
N ARG A 279 -9.53 -3.78 3.64
CA ARG A 279 -8.28 -2.99 3.66
C ARG A 279 -7.59 -2.99 2.31
N VAL A 280 -7.47 -4.14 1.66
CA VAL A 280 -6.83 -4.22 0.34
C VAL A 280 -7.63 -3.44 -0.69
N MET A 281 -8.95 -3.60 -0.74
CA MET A 281 -9.79 -2.84 -1.67
C MET A 281 -9.75 -1.34 -1.40
N GLY A 282 -9.78 -0.92 -0.14
CA GLY A 282 -9.60 0.50 0.22
C GLY A 282 -8.27 1.06 -0.28
N ASN A 283 -7.17 0.33 -0.07
CA ASN A 283 -5.85 0.71 -0.58
C ASN A 283 -5.84 0.77 -2.12
N TYR A 284 -6.47 -0.21 -2.80
CA TYR A 284 -6.53 -0.27 -4.25
C TYR A 284 -7.18 0.97 -4.86
N TRP A 285 -8.32 1.39 -4.35
CA TRP A 285 -9.00 2.58 -4.83
C TRP A 285 -8.19 3.86 -4.59
N ILE A 286 -7.48 3.96 -3.45
CA ILE A 286 -6.58 5.09 -3.19
C ILE A 286 -5.43 5.10 -4.21
N TYR A 287 -4.77 3.96 -4.46
CA TYR A 287 -3.72 3.89 -5.47
C TYR A 287 -4.22 4.32 -6.85
N GLN A 288 -5.40 3.86 -7.27
CA GLN A 288 -6.01 4.28 -8.53
C GLN A 288 -6.24 5.79 -8.57
N GLU A 289 -6.76 6.38 -7.50
CA GLU A 289 -7.11 7.80 -7.45
C GLU A 289 -5.86 8.70 -7.55
N ILE A 290 -4.79 8.38 -6.82
CA ILE A 290 -3.61 9.25 -6.72
C ILE A 290 -2.55 9.00 -7.80
N TRP A 291 -2.57 7.84 -8.48
CA TRP A 291 -1.55 7.48 -9.46
C TRP A 291 -2.08 7.32 -10.89
N LYS A 292 -3.38 7.09 -11.09
CA LYS A 292 -3.97 6.94 -12.42
C LYS A 292 -3.86 8.24 -13.20
N GLY A 293 -3.27 8.16 -14.39
CA GLY A 293 -3.02 9.33 -15.25
C GLY A 293 -1.73 10.11 -14.95
N SER A 294 -0.88 9.59 -14.04
CA SER A 294 0.42 10.20 -13.70
C SER A 294 1.61 9.37 -14.23
N LEU A 295 1.34 8.35 -15.04
CA LEU A 295 2.32 7.39 -15.59
C LEU A 295 2.37 7.48 -17.09
#